data_7469299d7175d54b2423c1b138e24ae3
#
_entry.id   7469299d7175d54b2423c1b138e24ae3
#
_cell.length_a   1.000
_cell.length_b   1.000
_cell.length_c   1.000
_cell.angle_alpha   90.00
_cell.angle_beta   90.00
_cell.angle_gamma   90.00
#
_symmetry.space_group_name_H-M   'P 1'
#
loop_
_entity.id
_entity.type
_entity.pdbx_description
1 polymer ?
#
loop_
_entity_poly.entity_id
_entity_poly.type
_entity_poly.pdbx_seq_one_letter_code
_entity_poly.pdbx_strand_id
1 'polypeptide(L)'
;MKLANNLTFESMLDTLETRLNCKYNSYQRHELECGFEKGIDINKYANSALSNTHMRGIRHALEYNVDISKYINPNCLPQFVEIVSDLAIFGEDIENFVSNSRLDIERMLSTYNYHLQRRGVRPLDRIIQNAIIGASLYYVRD
;
A
#
# COMPACT_ATOMS: atom_id res chain seq x y z
N MET A 1 17.20 11.78 -16.38
CA MET A 1 16.98 12.92 -17.23
C MET A 1 15.51 13.05 -17.62
N LYS A 2 15.12 14.23 -17.96
CA LYS A 2 13.76 14.42 -18.41
C LYS A 2 13.53 13.69 -19.70
N LEU A 3 12.35 13.12 -19.83
CA LEU A 3 11.99 12.42 -21.03
C LEU A 3 11.84 13.38 -22.19
N ALA A 4 11.98 12.84 -23.38
CA ALA A 4 11.85 13.65 -24.58
C ALA A 4 10.50 14.35 -24.66
N ASN A 5 9.46 13.77 -24.07
CA ASN A 5 8.13 14.37 -24.10
C ASN A 5 7.98 15.48 -23.05
N ASN A 6 8.97 15.73 -22.22
CA ASN A 6 8.96 16.79 -21.22
C ASN A 6 7.75 16.75 -20.32
N LEU A 7 7.30 15.56 -19.99
CA LEU A 7 6.14 15.39 -19.14
C LEU A 7 6.46 15.85 -17.73
N THR A 8 5.64 16.76 -17.21
CA THR A 8 5.77 17.23 -15.84
C THR A 8 4.74 16.53 -14.97
N PHE A 9 4.94 16.60 -13.67
CA PHE A 9 3.97 16.02 -12.75
C PHE A 9 2.60 16.70 -12.89
N GLU A 10 2.58 18.04 -13.03
CA GLU A 10 1.30 18.75 -13.14
C GLU A 10 0.54 18.31 -14.39
N SER A 11 1.24 18.13 -15.48
CA SER A 11 0.64 17.66 -16.71
C SER A 11 0.11 16.23 -16.57
N MET A 12 0.87 15.37 -15.91
CA MET A 12 0.45 14.00 -15.63
C MET A 12 -0.78 13.99 -14.71
N LEU A 13 -0.77 14.83 -13.68
CA LEU A 13 -1.87 14.91 -12.73
C LEU A 13 -3.17 15.36 -13.43
N ASP A 14 -3.07 16.37 -14.28
CA ASP A 14 -4.22 16.82 -15.06
C ASP A 14 -4.80 15.69 -15.89
N THR A 15 -3.94 14.94 -16.54
CA THR A 15 -4.35 13.82 -17.36
C THR A 15 -5.08 12.76 -16.51
N LEU A 16 -4.52 12.45 -15.35
CA LEU A 16 -5.14 11.47 -14.46
C LEU A 16 -6.51 11.93 -13.97
N GLU A 17 -6.58 13.18 -13.51
CA GLU A 17 -7.85 13.71 -12.99
C GLU A 17 -8.91 13.77 -14.06
N THR A 18 -8.53 14.13 -15.27
CA THR A 18 -9.48 14.17 -16.37
C THR A 18 -9.94 12.77 -16.75
N ARG A 19 -9.00 11.85 -16.94
CA ARG A 19 -9.32 10.50 -17.37
C ARG A 19 -10.17 9.76 -16.35
N LEU A 20 -9.85 9.94 -15.07
CA LEU A 20 -10.54 9.23 -13.99
C LEU A 20 -11.71 10.03 -13.41
N ASN A 21 -11.92 11.23 -13.90
CA ASN A 21 -13.00 12.12 -13.47
C ASN A 21 -12.98 12.27 -11.95
N CYS A 22 -11.85 12.72 -11.43
CA CYS A 22 -11.68 12.87 -9.99
C CYS A 22 -10.78 14.06 -9.68
N LYS A 23 -10.68 14.38 -8.39
CA LYS A 23 -9.76 15.37 -7.89
C LYS A 23 -9.04 14.79 -6.70
N TYR A 24 -7.73 14.89 -6.69
CA TYR A 24 -6.93 14.44 -5.56
C TYR A 24 -6.76 15.58 -4.56
N ASN A 25 -6.82 15.26 -3.27
CA ASN A 25 -6.53 16.27 -2.25
C ASN A 25 -5.01 16.46 -2.15
N SER A 26 -4.58 17.44 -1.34
CA SER A 26 -3.16 17.77 -1.26
C SER A 26 -2.30 16.62 -0.73
N TYR A 27 -2.83 15.81 0.17
CA TYR A 27 -2.09 14.68 0.71
C TYR A 27 -1.92 13.58 -0.32
N GLN A 28 -2.98 13.32 -1.09
CA GLN A 28 -2.91 12.34 -2.18
C GLN A 28 -1.96 12.81 -3.27
N ARG A 29 -2.03 14.09 -3.61
CA ARG A 29 -1.13 14.66 -4.63
C ARG A 29 0.33 14.49 -4.22
N HIS A 30 0.62 14.69 -2.95
CA HIS A 30 1.98 14.52 -2.44
C HIS A 30 2.48 13.10 -2.70
N GLU A 31 1.65 12.09 -2.39
CA GLU A 31 2.05 10.70 -2.61
C GLU A 31 2.23 10.38 -4.09
N LEU A 32 1.40 10.94 -4.94
CA LEU A 32 1.54 10.76 -6.38
C LEU A 32 2.82 11.43 -6.88
N GLU A 33 3.10 12.64 -6.39
CA GLU A 33 4.31 13.35 -6.81
C GLU A 33 5.58 12.62 -6.38
N CYS A 34 5.59 12.10 -5.16
CA CYS A 34 6.73 11.33 -4.67
C CYS A 34 7.03 10.14 -5.59
N GLY A 35 5.99 9.42 -6.00
CA GLY A 35 6.17 8.30 -6.90
C GLY A 35 6.62 8.71 -8.27
N PHE A 36 6.03 9.78 -8.78
CA PHE A 36 6.39 10.30 -10.08
C PHE A 36 7.88 10.68 -10.15
N GLU A 37 8.35 11.37 -9.11
CA GLU A 37 9.75 11.80 -9.06
C GLU A 37 10.72 10.64 -8.96
N LYS A 38 10.28 9.52 -8.41
CA LYS A 38 11.12 8.33 -8.30
C LYS A 38 10.97 7.38 -9.48
N GLY A 39 10.20 7.77 -10.49
CA GLY A 39 10.04 6.95 -11.68
C GLY A 39 9.10 5.77 -11.47
N ILE A 40 8.25 5.82 -10.46
CA ILE A 40 7.33 4.75 -10.16
C ILE A 40 6.06 4.93 -10.99
N ASP A 41 5.47 3.81 -11.41
CA ASP A 41 4.21 3.85 -12.14
C ASP A 41 3.08 4.20 -11.18
N ILE A 42 2.74 5.48 -11.11
CA ILE A 42 1.73 5.97 -10.17
C ILE A 42 0.32 5.52 -10.52
N ASN A 43 0.12 4.99 -11.73
CA ASN A 43 -1.20 4.42 -12.07
C ASN A 43 -1.56 3.27 -11.16
N LYS A 44 -0.58 2.62 -10.55
CA LYS A 44 -0.84 1.51 -9.64
C LYS A 44 -1.58 1.94 -8.39
N TYR A 45 -1.52 3.23 -8.02
CA TYR A 45 -2.19 3.68 -6.81
C TYR A 45 -2.93 5.02 -6.99
N ALA A 46 -3.26 5.38 -8.20
CA ALA A 46 -3.89 6.67 -8.49
C ALA A 46 -5.40 6.69 -8.23
N ASN A 47 -5.92 5.73 -7.50
CA ASN A 47 -7.34 5.66 -7.17
C ASN A 47 -7.67 6.70 -6.09
N SER A 48 -8.51 7.68 -6.43
CA SER A 48 -8.84 8.78 -5.52
C SER A 48 -9.65 8.35 -4.29
N ALA A 49 -10.18 7.13 -4.28
CA ALA A 49 -10.85 6.60 -3.10
C ALA A 49 -9.87 6.12 -2.04
N LEU A 50 -8.60 5.93 -2.40
CA LEU A 50 -7.56 5.54 -1.44
C LEU A 50 -7.11 6.75 -0.65
N SER A 51 -6.87 6.57 0.66
CA SER A 51 -6.28 7.65 1.45
C SER A 51 -4.81 7.79 1.10
N ASN A 52 -4.20 8.89 1.55
CA ASN A 52 -2.77 9.07 1.34
C ASN A 52 -1.96 7.97 2.03
N THR A 53 -2.44 7.44 3.15
CA THR A 53 -1.77 6.33 3.84
C THR A 53 -1.77 5.06 2.99
N HIS A 54 -2.91 4.76 2.34
CA HIS A 54 -2.99 3.62 1.42
C HIS A 54 -2.02 3.81 0.26
N MET A 55 -2.04 5.00 -0.31
CA MET A 55 -1.15 5.31 -1.44
C MET A 55 0.32 5.15 -1.05
N ARG A 56 0.67 5.63 0.14
CA ARG A 56 2.06 5.55 0.61
C ARG A 56 2.52 4.10 0.75
N GLY A 57 1.63 3.25 1.29
CA GLY A 57 1.97 1.84 1.45
C GLY A 57 2.25 1.17 0.12
N ILE A 58 1.40 1.43 -0.87
CA ILE A 58 1.61 0.85 -2.20
C ILE A 58 2.88 1.41 -2.82
N ARG A 59 3.10 2.71 -2.70
CA ARG A 59 4.29 3.35 -3.26
C ARG A 59 5.57 2.80 -2.63
N HIS A 60 5.58 2.63 -1.30
CA HIS A 60 6.75 2.09 -0.60
C HIS A 60 7.16 0.72 -1.17
N ALA A 61 6.17 -0.16 -1.34
CA ALA A 61 6.47 -1.48 -1.88
C ALA A 61 6.97 -1.38 -3.33
N LEU A 62 6.38 -0.49 -4.12
CA LEU A 62 6.81 -0.30 -5.50
C LEU A 62 8.25 0.21 -5.60
N GLU A 63 8.70 0.98 -4.61
CA GLU A 63 10.08 1.43 -4.57
C GLU A 63 11.06 0.26 -4.43
N TYR A 64 10.57 -0.88 -3.97
CA TYR A 64 11.34 -2.11 -3.86
C TYR A 64 10.92 -3.13 -4.91
N ASN A 65 10.24 -2.66 -5.96
CA ASN A 65 9.81 -3.46 -7.10
C ASN A 65 8.76 -4.52 -6.74
N VAL A 66 7.95 -4.26 -5.73
CA VAL A 66 6.86 -5.16 -5.37
C VAL A 66 5.54 -4.43 -5.49
N ASP A 67 4.60 -5.01 -6.22
CA ASP A 67 3.29 -4.43 -6.43
C ASP A 67 2.28 -5.11 -5.53
N ILE A 68 1.81 -4.40 -4.50
CA ILE A 68 0.80 -4.93 -3.59
C ILE A 68 -0.58 -4.32 -3.86
N SER A 69 -0.73 -3.57 -4.95
CA SER A 69 -1.96 -2.80 -5.18
C SER A 69 -3.21 -3.66 -5.20
N LYS A 70 -3.12 -4.90 -5.66
CA LYS A 70 -4.30 -5.77 -5.73
C LYS A 70 -4.82 -6.20 -4.37
N TYR A 71 -4.03 -6.04 -3.31
CA TYR A 71 -4.44 -6.42 -1.96
C TYR A 71 -5.00 -5.24 -1.17
N ILE A 72 -4.94 -4.04 -1.73
CA ILE A 72 -5.29 -2.82 -1.00
C ILE A 72 -6.52 -2.20 -1.63
N ASN A 73 -7.53 -1.95 -0.80
CA ASN A 73 -8.71 -1.21 -1.24
C ASN A 73 -9.05 -0.14 -0.19
N PRO A 74 -9.97 0.76 -0.50
CA PRO A 74 -10.24 1.89 0.41
C PRO A 74 -10.69 1.50 1.82
N ASN A 75 -11.16 0.28 2.01
CA ASN A 75 -11.66 -0.16 3.31
C ASN A 75 -10.57 -0.78 4.18
N CYS A 76 -9.36 -0.95 3.65
CA CYS A 76 -8.25 -1.49 4.44
C CYS A 76 -7.91 -0.57 5.59
N LEU A 77 -7.60 -1.15 6.75
CA LEU A 77 -7.03 -0.37 7.84
C LEU A 77 -5.64 0.14 7.43
N PRO A 78 -5.28 1.37 7.83
CA PRO A 78 -3.93 1.87 7.56
C PRO A 78 -2.84 0.93 8.09
N GLN A 79 -3.03 0.34 9.28
CA GLN A 79 -2.08 -0.59 9.85
C GLN A 79 -1.91 -1.84 8.98
N PHE A 80 -3.01 -2.32 8.40
CA PHE A 80 -2.97 -3.47 7.51
C PHE A 80 -2.13 -3.16 6.28
N VAL A 81 -2.34 -1.99 5.68
CA VAL A 81 -1.58 -1.59 4.50
C VAL A 81 -0.09 -1.52 4.81
N GLU A 82 0.25 -0.94 5.95
CA GLU A 82 1.63 -0.81 6.37
C GLU A 82 2.29 -2.18 6.55
N ILE A 83 1.56 -3.11 7.17
CA ILE A 83 2.08 -4.45 7.41
C ILE A 83 2.30 -5.18 6.10
N VAL A 84 1.34 -5.12 5.18
CA VAL A 84 1.47 -5.78 3.87
C VAL A 84 2.65 -5.19 3.11
N SER A 85 2.78 -3.87 3.13
CA SER A 85 3.88 -3.20 2.46
C SER A 85 5.23 -3.64 3.04
N ASP A 86 5.35 -3.63 4.37
CA ASP A 86 6.59 -4.01 5.03
C ASP A 86 6.95 -5.47 4.76
N LEU A 87 5.98 -6.37 4.81
CA LEU A 87 6.23 -7.77 4.52
C LEU A 87 6.75 -7.97 3.11
N ALA A 88 6.16 -7.25 2.16
CA ALA A 88 6.61 -7.32 0.78
C ALA A 88 8.05 -6.82 0.66
N ILE A 89 8.37 -5.73 1.34
CA ILE A 89 9.72 -5.17 1.33
C ILE A 89 10.71 -6.12 1.99
N PHE A 90 10.27 -6.84 3.03
CA PHE A 90 11.10 -7.82 3.72
C PHE A 90 11.33 -9.08 2.88
N GLY A 91 10.67 -9.21 1.74
CA GLY A 91 10.87 -10.33 0.85
C GLY A 91 9.82 -11.44 0.98
N GLU A 92 8.78 -11.21 1.76
CA GLU A 92 7.70 -12.19 1.87
C GLU A 92 6.81 -12.12 0.65
N ASP A 93 6.35 -13.28 0.21
CA ASP A 93 5.38 -13.36 -0.88
C ASP A 93 3.99 -13.25 -0.26
N ILE A 94 3.32 -12.15 -0.54
CA ILE A 94 2.00 -11.88 0.06
C ILE A 94 0.99 -12.96 -0.32
N GLU A 95 1.15 -13.60 -1.49
CA GLU A 95 0.25 -14.68 -1.88
C GLU A 95 0.25 -15.82 -0.88
N ASN A 96 1.32 -15.99 -0.12
CA ASN A 96 1.39 -17.04 0.90
C ASN A 96 0.39 -16.86 2.02
N PHE A 97 -0.17 -15.66 2.15
CA PHE A 97 -1.14 -15.36 3.20
C PHE A 97 -2.56 -15.32 2.66
N VAL A 98 -2.75 -15.65 1.38
CA VAL A 98 -4.06 -15.69 0.74
C VAL A 98 -4.38 -17.12 0.41
N SER A 99 -5.55 -17.59 0.82
CA SER A 99 -5.98 -18.94 0.54
C SER A 99 -7.47 -18.93 0.25
N ASN A 100 -7.85 -19.35 -0.94
CA ASN A 100 -9.26 -19.42 -1.34
C ASN A 100 -9.99 -18.11 -1.06
N SER A 101 -9.42 -17.01 -1.48
CA SER A 101 -9.98 -15.67 -1.35
C SER A 101 -9.97 -15.14 0.09
N ARG A 102 -9.35 -15.86 1.01
CA ARG A 102 -9.25 -15.41 2.40
C ARG A 102 -7.81 -15.12 2.74
N LEU A 103 -7.62 -14.06 3.50
CA LEU A 103 -6.30 -13.67 3.96
C LEU A 103 -6.09 -14.25 5.34
N ASP A 104 -4.97 -14.93 5.53
CA ASP A 104 -4.62 -15.50 6.84
C ASP A 104 -3.96 -14.41 7.67
N ILE A 105 -4.81 -13.65 8.37
CA ILE A 105 -4.37 -12.46 9.10
C ILE A 105 -3.45 -12.84 10.27
N GLU A 106 -3.81 -13.89 10.99
CA GLU A 106 -3.02 -14.27 12.17
C GLU A 106 -1.61 -14.70 11.79
N ARG A 107 -1.50 -15.50 10.74
CA ARG A 107 -0.19 -15.95 10.28
C ARG A 107 0.62 -14.79 9.73
N MET A 108 -0.06 -13.86 9.05
CA MET A 108 0.58 -12.65 8.56
C MET A 108 1.18 -11.83 9.69
N LEU A 109 0.42 -11.64 10.77
CA LEU A 109 0.90 -10.86 11.92
C LEU A 109 2.05 -11.57 12.64
N SER A 110 1.98 -12.90 12.76
CA SER A 110 3.09 -13.65 13.34
C SER A 110 4.36 -13.49 12.54
N THR A 111 4.25 -13.58 11.21
CA THR A 111 5.39 -13.40 10.33
C THR A 111 5.95 -11.99 10.44
N TYR A 112 5.06 -11.00 10.50
CA TYR A 112 5.48 -9.62 10.64
C TYR A 112 6.25 -9.40 11.94
N ASN A 113 5.74 -9.92 13.05
CA ASN A 113 6.41 -9.79 14.34
C ASN A 113 7.77 -10.49 14.34
N TYR A 114 7.87 -11.62 13.66
CA TYR A 114 9.16 -12.29 13.50
C TYR A 114 10.18 -11.38 12.83
N HIS A 115 9.77 -10.71 11.76
CA HIS A 115 10.66 -9.78 11.06
C HIS A 115 11.03 -8.58 11.91
N LEU A 116 10.07 -8.05 12.66
CA LEU A 116 10.34 -6.92 13.56
C LEU A 116 11.39 -7.30 14.60
N GLN A 117 11.23 -8.47 15.22
CA GLN A 117 12.19 -8.94 16.23
C GLN A 117 13.58 -9.09 15.64
N ARG A 118 13.69 -9.63 14.45
CA ARG A 118 14.98 -9.83 13.82
C ARG A 118 15.67 -8.50 13.52
N ARG A 119 14.91 -7.44 13.40
CA ARG A 119 15.44 -6.10 13.12
C ARG A 119 15.58 -5.25 14.36
N GLY A 120 15.35 -5.84 15.53
CA GLY A 120 15.47 -5.12 16.80
C GLY A 120 14.33 -4.14 17.03
N VAL A 121 13.22 -4.32 16.32
CA VAL A 121 12.05 -3.48 16.46
C VAL A 121 11.05 -4.18 17.37
N ARG A 122 10.37 -3.39 18.20
CA ARG A 122 9.39 -3.94 19.12
C ARG A 122 8.22 -4.57 18.36
N PRO A 123 7.85 -5.81 18.67
CA PRO A 123 6.70 -6.43 18.01
C PRO A 123 5.39 -5.72 18.36
N LEU A 124 4.38 -5.92 17.53
CA LEU A 124 3.05 -5.39 17.81
C LEU A 124 2.51 -6.04 19.07
N ASP A 125 1.88 -5.23 19.93
CA ASP A 125 1.31 -5.80 21.14
C ASP A 125 -0.03 -6.48 20.81
N ARG A 126 -0.53 -7.22 21.80
CA ARG A 126 -1.72 -8.04 21.61
C ARG A 126 -2.97 -7.20 21.29
N ILE A 127 -3.05 -6.02 21.88
CA ILE A 127 -4.23 -5.17 21.69
C ILE A 127 -4.29 -4.71 20.22
N ILE A 128 -3.15 -4.27 19.68
CA ILE A 128 -3.08 -3.85 18.29
C ILE A 128 -3.35 -5.01 17.36
N GLN A 129 -2.75 -6.19 17.64
CA GLN A 129 -2.98 -7.37 16.82
C GLN A 129 -4.46 -7.73 16.77
N ASN A 130 -5.12 -7.72 17.92
CA ASN A 130 -6.54 -8.08 17.99
C ASN A 130 -7.41 -7.08 17.23
N ALA A 131 -7.05 -5.80 17.28
CA ALA A 131 -7.80 -4.78 16.55
C ALA A 131 -7.67 -5.00 15.04
N ILE A 132 -6.46 -5.34 14.58
CA ILE A 132 -6.24 -5.59 13.16
C ILE A 132 -6.98 -6.84 12.72
N ILE A 133 -6.93 -7.90 13.50
CA ILE A 133 -7.63 -9.14 13.18
C ILE A 133 -9.13 -8.89 13.06
N GLY A 134 -9.71 -8.21 14.05
CA GLY A 134 -11.14 -7.94 14.04
C GLY A 134 -11.61 -7.14 12.86
N ALA A 135 -10.88 -6.06 12.54
CA ALA A 135 -11.25 -5.21 11.43
C ALA A 135 -11.00 -5.89 10.10
N SER A 136 -9.91 -6.67 10.00
CA SER A 136 -9.57 -7.32 8.73
C SER A 136 -10.53 -8.44 8.38
N LEU A 137 -11.01 -9.19 9.38
CA LEU A 137 -11.96 -10.26 9.13
C LEU A 137 -13.22 -9.75 8.47
N TYR A 138 -13.59 -8.56 8.81
CA TYR A 138 -14.78 -7.94 8.28
C TYR A 138 -14.72 -7.82 6.78
N TYR A 139 -13.54 -7.51 6.24
CA TYR A 139 -13.45 -7.20 4.88
C TYR A 139 -12.78 -8.27 4.00
N VAL A 140 -12.21 -9.28 4.59
CA VAL A 140 -11.84 -10.45 3.81
C VAL A 140 -12.99 -11.44 3.73
N ARG A 141 -14.09 -11.14 4.35
CA ARG A 141 -15.27 -11.96 4.30
C ARG A 141 -16.05 -11.65 3.04
N ASP A 142 -16.44 -12.63 2.32
CA ASP A 142 -17.19 -12.43 1.08
C ASP A 142 -18.69 -12.46 1.28
#